data_b4e8ff697e6b4c948d4282ba8005b981
#
_entry.id   b4e8ff697e6b4c948d4282ba8005b981
#
_cell.length_a   1.000
_cell.length_b   1.000
_cell.length_c   1.000
_cell.angle_alpha   90.00
_cell.angle_beta   90.00
_cell.angle_gamma   90.00
#
_symmetry.space_group_name_H-M   'P 1'
#
loop_
_entity.id
_entity.type
_entity.pdbx_description
1 polymer ?
#
loop_
_entity_poly.entity_id
_entity_poly.type
_entity_poly.pdbx_seq_one_letter_code
_entity_poly.pdbx_strand_id
1 'polypeptide(L)'
;SGCSLTLVDLPETGLKLAADRSIQDKISERVITLVADAAELPFKDQSFDAVSHSDLLCCLFSKKKVLTECRRVIRQQGKMAFTVIYITPGLDKPAHERAVLNSPDFIQADTEYETMLRECGWHIDEQIDLSEDYQETCRLQIEADDLHREELIKLVGEKQALDRMSNWKSKLEVIEEELVKRDLFVCSPSTL
;
A
#
# COMPACT_ATOMS: atom_id res chain seq x y z
N SER A 1 20.79 6.53 5.30
CA SER A 1 20.94 7.28 4.04
C SER A 1 20.87 8.77 4.34
N GLY A 2 21.36 9.61 3.45
CA GLY A 2 21.30 11.09 3.57
C GLY A 2 20.15 11.72 2.77
N CYS A 3 19.10 10.97 2.41
CA CYS A 3 18.01 11.45 1.58
C CYS A 3 17.09 12.43 2.34
N SER A 4 16.45 13.34 1.58
CA SER A 4 15.29 14.10 2.04
C SER A 4 14.04 13.33 1.67
N LEU A 5 13.04 13.33 2.55
CA LEU A 5 11.79 12.59 2.42
C LEU A 5 10.61 13.55 2.42
N THR A 6 9.69 13.38 1.48
CA THR A 6 8.39 14.02 1.50
C THR A 6 7.33 12.93 1.67
N LEU A 7 6.60 12.99 2.78
CA LEU A 7 5.49 12.09 3.08
C LEU A 7 4.18 12.76 2.66
N VAL A 8 3.39 12.07 1.86
CA VAL A 8 2.11 12.56 1.36
C VAL A 8 1.02 11.57 1.77
N ASP A 9 -0.04 12.07 2.36
CA ASP A 9 -1.22 11.28 2.68
C ASP A 9 -2.45 12.20 2.77
N LEU A 10 -3.66 11.65 2.67
CA LEU A 10 -4.91 12.38 2.93
C LEU A 10 -5.22 12.47 4.43
N PRO A 11 -5.12 11.39 5.24
CA PRO A 11 -5.32 11.44 6.67
C PRO A 11 -4.19 12.21 7.40
N GLU A 12 -4.52 13.39 7.88
CA GLU A 12 -3.56 14.24 8.64
C GLU A 12 -3.00 13.54 9.89
N THR A 13 -3.77 12.63 10.49
CA THR A 13 -3.37 11.89 11.70
C THR A 13 -2.11 11.04 11.45
N GLY A 14 -2.04 10.33 10.32
CA GLY A 14 -0.87 9.54 9.96
C GLY A 14 0.38 10.40 9.76
N LEU A 15 0.20 11.55 9.10
CA LEU A 15 1.28 12.51 8.87
C LEU A 15 1.81 13.13 10.17
N LYS A 16 0.93 13.42 11.15
CA LYS A 16 1.34 13.88 12.48
C LYS A 16 2.18 12.84 13.21
N LEU A 17 1.75 11.59 13.22
CA LEU A 17 2.53 10.49 13.82
C LEU A 17 3.90 10.33 13.16
N ALA A 18 3.96 10.44 11.84
CA ALA A 18 5.22 10.38 11.10
C ALA A 18 6.14 11.59 11.42
N ALA A 19 5.58 12.79 11.55
CA ALA A 19 6.33 13.98 11.96
C ALA A 19 6.89 13.82 13.37
N ASP A 20 6.09 13.37 14.34
CA ASP A 20 6.52 13.12 15.73
C ASP A 20 7.63 12.05 15.76
N ARG A 21 7.49 11.00 14.98
CA ARG A 21 8.53 9.96 14.87
C ARG A 21 9.83 10.53 14.29
N SER A 22 9.75 11.39 13.29
CA SER A 22 10.93 12.02 12.68
C SER A 22 11.72 12.87 13.68
N ILE A 23 11.03 13.51 14.63
CA ILE A 23 11.64 14.27 15.72
C ILE A 23 12.35 13.32 16.70
N GLN A 24 11.68 12.23 17.10
CA GLN A 24 12.25 11.22 18.00
C GLN A 24 13.51 10.59 17.40
N ASP A 25 13.48 10.29 16.09
CA ASP A 25 14.59 9.70 15.35
C ASP A 25 15.67 10.74 14.93
N LYS A 26 15.49 12.02 15.28
CA LYS A 26 16.41 13.15 14.99
C LYS A 26 16.70 13.35 13.50
N ILE A 27 15.67 13.16 12.66
CA ILE A 27 15.74 13.34 11.22
C ILE A 27 14.73 14.37 10.68
N SER A 28 14.04 15.11 11.57
CA SER A 28 12.96 16.03 11.21
C SER A 28 13.37 17.11 10.20
N GLU A 29 14.63 17.52 10.18
CA GLU A 29 15.13 18.49 9.18
C GLU A 29 15.12 17.96 7.74
N ARG A 30 14.98 16.65 7.56
CA ARG A 30 14.95 15.98 6.25
C ARG A 30 13.59 15.45 5.88
N VAL A 31 12.58 15.61 6.73
CA VAL A 31 11.23 15.07 6.55
C VAL A 31 10.24 16.21 6.40
N ILE A 32 9.51 16.22 5.29
CA ILE A 32 8.40 17.12 5.03
C ILE A 32 7.13 16.27 5.01
N THR A 33 6.08 16.71 5.67
CA THR A 33 4.75 16.09 5.61
C THR A 33 3.78 17.02 4.88
N LEU A 34 2.94 16.47 4.01
CA LEU A 34 2.00 17.24 3.18
C LEU A 34 0.69 16.46 3.04
N VAL A 35 -0.42 17.12 3.33
CA VAL A 35 -1.76 16.58 3.03
C VAL A 35 -2.07 16.82 1.57
N ALA A 36 -2.14 15.75 0.77
CA ALA A 36 -2.53 15.83 -0.64
C ALA A 36 -3.03 14.48 -1.17
N ASP A 37 -3.77 14.53 -2.29
CA ASP A 37 -4.22 13.33 -3.00
C ASP A 37 -3.08 12.79 -3.88
N ALA A 38 -2.79 11.50 -3.77
CA ALA A 38 -1.79 10.83 -4.60
C ALA A 38 -2.16 10.81 -6.10
N ALA A 39 -3.44 11.03 -6.43
CA ALA A 39 -3.92 11.16 -7.80
C ALA A 39 -3.74 12.58 -8.38
N GLU A 40 -3.32 13.56 -7.55
CA GLU A 40 -3.09 14.96 -7.95
C GLU A 40 -1.99 15.56 -7.07
N LEU A 41 -0.75 15.13 -7.30
CA LEU A 41 0.39 15.52 -6.47
C LEU A 41 0.78 17.00 -6.73
N PRO A 42 0.90 17.84 -5.69
CA PRO A 42 1.21 19.28 -5.84
C PRO A 42 2.71 19.55 -6.06
N PHE A 43 3.34 18.73 -6.87
CA PHE A 43 4.76 18.85 -7.20
C PHE A 43 4.95 19.08 -8.69
N LYS A 44 6.07 19.72 -9.05
CA LYS A 44 6.50 19.87 -10.44
C LYS A 44 6.93 18.51 -11.01
N ASP A 45 6.88 18.42 -12.33
CA ASP A 45 7.40 17.26 -13.04
C ASP A 45 8.87 17.02 -12.68
N GLN A 46 9.28 15.75 -12.61
CA GLN A 46 10.67 15.35 -12.39
C GLN A 46 11.31 15.94 -11.12
N SER A 47 10.54 16.03 -10.03
CA SER A 47 10.99 16.59 -8.75
C SER A 47 11.72 15.58 -7.86
N PHE A 48 11.47 14.29 -8.03
CA PHE A 48 11.93 13.25 -7.13
C PHE A 48 12.85 12.23 -7.81
N ASP A 49 13.84 11.75 -7.06
CA ASP A 49 14.74 10.67 -7.49
C ASP A 49 14.13 9.28 -7.25
N ALA A 50 13.24 9.18 -6.28
CA ALA A 50 12.53 7.95 -5.94
C ALA A 50 11.12 8.25 -5.46
N VAL A 51 10.19 7.33 -5.74
CA VAL A 51 8.84 7.30 -5.20
C VAL A 51 8.60 5.93 -4.57
N SER A 52 7.97 5.90 -3.40
CA SER A 52 7.58 4.64 -2.77
C SER A 52 6.22 4.75 -2.12
N HIS A 53 5.44 3.68 -2.21
CA HIS A 53 4.20 3.53 -1.44
C HIS A 53 3.97 2.05 -1.10
N SER A 54 3.20 1.80 -0.02
CA SER A 54 2.88 0.45 0.42
C SER A 54 1.37 0.28 0.47
N ASP A 55 0.87 -0.71 -0.26
CA ASP A 55 -0.54 -1.13 -0.31
C ASP A 55 -1.54 0.04 -0.52
N LEU A 56 -1.10 1.09 -1.21
CA LEU A 56 -1.90 2.27 -1.51
C LEU A 56 -2.94 1.97 -2.61
N LEU A 57 -2.52 1.34 -3.69
CA LEU A 57 -3.37 1.18 -4.89
C LEU A 57 -4.59 0.29 -4.64
N CYS A 58 -4.50 -0.70 -3.76
CA CYS A 58 -5.65 -1.54 -3.40
C CYS A 58 -6.70 -0.80 -2.55
N CYS A 59 -6.38 0.39 -2.04
CA CYS A 59 -7.26 1.26 -1.26
C CYS A 59 -7.84 2.43 -2.09
N LEU A 60 -7.57 2.50 -3.40
CA LEU A 60 -7.96 3.63 -4.24
C LEU A 60 -8.71 3.20 -5.49
N PHE A 61 -9.75 3.96 -5.83
CA PHE A 61 -10.48 3.77 -7.09
C PHE A 61 -9.64 4.17 -8.31
N SER A 62 -8.93 5.29 -8.24
CA SER A 62 -8.22 5.90 -9.38
C SER A 62 -6.77 5.44 -9.52
N LYS A 63 -6.50 4.12 -9.54
CA LYS A 63 -5.15 3.52 -9.57
C LYS A 63 -4.26 4.08 -10.70
N LYS A 64 -4.77 4.15 -11.93
CA LYS A 64 -4.02 4.67 -13.09
C LYS A 64 -3.62 6.14 -12.94
N LYS A 65 -4.48 6.98 -12.31
CA LYS A 65 -4.12 8.38 -12.04
C LYS A 65 -2.93 8.48 -11.09
N VAL A 66 -2.94 7.68 -10.01
CA VAL A 66 -1.83 7.64 -9.06
C VAL A 66 -0.53 7.21 -9.75
N LEU A 67 -0.57 6.14 -10.55
CA LEU A 67 0.61 5.67 -11.28
C LEU A 67 1.12 6.72 -12.29
N THR A 68 0.21 7.45 -12.95
CA THR A 68 0.56 8.54 -13.87
C THR A 68 1.18 9.73 -13.13
N GLU A 69 0.65 10.10 -11.96
CA GLU A 69 1.22 11.17 -11.13
C GLU A 69 2.60 10.78 -10.57
N CYS A 70 2.77 9.57 -10.09
CA CYS A 70 4.08 9.04 -9.71
C CYS A 70 5.06 9.13 -10.90
N ARG A 71 4.60 8.77 -12.11
CA ARG A 71 5.43 8.87 -13.34
C ARG A 71 5.79 10.30 -13.70
N ARG A 72 4.87 11.25 -13.52
CA ARG A 72 5.09 12.67 -13.78
C ARG A 72 6.13 13.27 -12.85
N VAL A 73 6.02 12.99 -11.55
CA VAL A 73 6.88 13.63 -10.53
C VAL A 73 8.27 13.00 -10.41
N ILE A 74 8.45 11.76 -10.90
CA ILE A 74 9.75 11.10 -10.85
C ILE A 74 10.64 11.51 -12.03
N ARG A 75 11.94 11.64 -11.78
CA ARG A 75 12.95 11.89 -12.82
C ARG A 75 13.11 10.70 -13.74
N GLN A 76 13.60 10.92 -14.96
CA GLN A 76 13.78 9.85 -15.95
C GLN A 76 14.70 8.71 -15.47
N GLN A 77 15.65 9.01 -14.60
CA GLN A 77 16.57 8.02 -14.02
C GLN A 77 16.14 7.53 -12.63
N GLY A 78 14.97 7.98 -12.16
CA GLY A 78 14.44 7.62 -10.84
C GLY A 78 13.84 6.21 -10.82
N LYS A 79 13.51 5.74 -9.62
CA LYS A 79 12.88 4.44 -9.39
C LYS A 79 11.62 4.59 -8.54
N MET A 80 10.60 3.85 -8.91
CA MET A 80 9.43 3.65 -8.05
C MET A 80 9.47 2.24 -7.47
N ALA A 81 9.28 2.12 -6.15
CA ALA A 81 9.13 0.82 -5.49
C ALA A 81 7.83 0.84 -4.70
N PHE A 82 6.96 -0.15 -4.90
CA PHE A 82 5.71 -0.22 -4.16
C PHE A 82 5.23 -1.64 -3.94
N THR A 83 4.50 -1.85 -2.85
CA THR A 83 3.76 -3.09 -2.62
C THR A 83 2.28 -2.89 -2.93
N VAL A 84 1.64 -3.96 -3.35
CA VAL A 84 0.21 -3.97 -3.61
C VAL A 84 -0.39 -5.33 -3.34
N ILE A 85 -1.57 -5.31 -2.73
CA ILE A 85 -2.42 -6.49 -2.52
C ILE A 85 -3.39 -6.55 -3.70
N TYR A 86 -3.59 -7.74 -4.27
CA TYR A 86 -4.47 -7.94 -5.40
C TYR A 86 -5.13 -9.32 -5.39
N ILE A 87 -6.23 -9.46 -6.13
CA ILE A 87 -6.95 -10.72 -6.29
C ILE A 87 -6.19 -11.59 -7.28
N THR A 88 -5.98 -12.85 -6.95
CA THR A 88 -5.34 -13.83 -7.84
C THR A 88 -6.10 -13.93 -9.17
N PRO A 89 -5.43 -13.80 -10.32
CA PRO A 89 -6.08 -13.94 -11.61
C PRO A 89 -6.67 -15.34 -11.83
N GLY A 90 -7.78 -15.41 -12.58
CA GLY A 90 -8.35 -16.69 -13.02
C GLY A 90 -9.20 -17.44 -11.99
N LEU A 91 -9.52 -16.84 -10.85
CA LEU A 91 -10.43 -17.41 -9.86
C LEU A 91 -11.83 -17.61 -10.46
N ASP A 92 -12.52 -18.66 -10.02
CA ASP A 92 -13.95 -18.80 -10.28
C ASP A 92 -14.76 -17.73 -9.52
N LYS A 93 -16.03 -17.58 -9.88
CA LYS A 93 -16.87 -16.53 -9.31
C LYS A 93 -17.01 -16.59 -7.78
N PRO A 94 -17.27 -17.75 -7.13
CA PRO A 94 -17.34 -17.84 -5.69
C PRO A 94 -16.03 -17.45 -4.99
N ALA A 95 -14.89 -17.92 -5.47
CA ALA A 95 -13.58 -17.59 -4.91
C ALA A 95 -13.26 -16.09 -5.07
N HIS A 96 -13.57 -15.52 -6.23
CA HIS A 96 -13.40 -14.09 -6.47
C HIS A 96 -14.26 -13.23 -5.53
N GLU A 97 -15.54 -13.57 -5.34
CA GLU A 97 -16.43 -12.85 -4.40
C GLU A 97 -15.91 -12.93 -2.96
N ARG A 98 -15.39 -14.08 -2.53
CA ARG A 98 -14.74 -14.22 -1.23
C ARG A 98 -13.48 -13.36 -1.09
N ALA A 99 -12.64 -13.33 -2.11
CA ALA A 99 -11.44 -12.48 -2.15
C ALA A 99 -11.81 -11.00 -2.00
N VAL A 100 -12.80 -10.52 -2.75
CA VAL A 100 -13.28 -9.12 -2.66
C VAL A 100 -13.81 -8.81 -1.26
N LEU A 101 -14.64 -9.68 -0.69
CA LEU A 101 -15.28 -9.45 0.60
C LEU A 101 -14.28 -9.30 1.76
N ASN A 102 -13.14 -10.01 1.68
CA ASN A 102 -12.13 -10.06 2.74
C ASN A 102 -10.87 -9.22 2.44
N SER A 103 -10.99 -8.26 1.55
CA SER A 103 -9.90 -7.40 1.08
C SER A 103 -10.25 -5.91 1.24
N PRO A 104 -9.32 -4.99 0.98
CA PRO A 104 -9.62 -3.55 0.92
C PRO A 104 -10.74 -3.21 -0.06
N ASP A 105 -11.51 -2.17 0.23
CA ASP A 105 -12.72 -1.78 -0.53
C ASP A 105 -12.49 -1.61 -2.04
N PHE A 106 -11.30 -1.21 -2.44
CA PHE A 106 -10.94 -0.95 -3.83
C PHE A 106 -9.90 -1.95 -4.36
N ILE A 107 -9.90 -3.20 -3.85
CA ILE A 107 -8.93 -4.21 -4.31
C ILE A 107 -9.06 -4.53 -5.80
N GLN A 108 -10.28 -4.46 -6.35
CA GLN A 108 -10.51 -4.72 -7.76
C GLN A 108 -9.77 -3.71 -8.64
N ALA A 109 -9.20 -4.21 -9.73
CA ALA A 109 -8.54 -3.42 -10.75
C ALA A 109 -9.14 -3.75 -12.13
N ASP A 110 -9.15 -2.76 -13.04
CA ASP A 110 -9.69 -2.94 -14.40
C ASP A 110 -8.83 -3.88 -15.24
N THR A 111 -7.55 -3.95 -14.94
CA THR A 111 -6.54 -4.79 -15.62
C THR A 111 -5.51 -5.26 -14.62
N GLU A 112 -4.70 -6.28 -14.97
CA GLU A 112 -3.55 -6.70 -14.18
C GLU A 112 -2.54 -5.55 -13.99
N TYR A 113 -1.84 -5.54 -12.85
CA TYR A 113 -0.92 -4.44 -12.50
C TYR A 113 0.21 -4.27 -13.51
N GLU A 114 0.72 -5.36 -14.09
CA GLU A 114 1.76 -5.32 -15.12
C GLU A 114 1.29 -4.56 -16.37
N THR A 115 0.05 -4.79 -16.79
CA THR A 115 -0.54 -4.07 -17.92
C THR A 115 -0.77 -2.61 -17.58
N MET A 116 -1.32 -2.34 -16.40
CA MET A 116 -1.58 -0.98 -15.92
C MET A 116 -0.29 -0.16 -15.82
N LEU A 117 0.78 -0.75 -15.30
CA LEU A 117 2.10 -0.11 -15.20
C LEU A 117 2.64 0.27 -16.58
N ARG A 118 2.62 -0.66 -17.56
CA ARG A 118 3.07 -0.37 -18.94
C ARG A 118 2.25 0.75 -19.58
N GLU A 119 0.93 0.74 -19.41
CA GLU A 119 0.04 1.79 -19.93
C GLU A 119 0.31 3.16 -19.30
N CYS A 120 0.77 3.20 -18.06
CA CYS A 120 1.14 4.42 -17.35
C CYS A 120 2.62 4.85 -17.58
N GLY A 121 3.34 4.21 -18.52
CA GLY A 121 4.70 4.59 -18.88
C GLY A 121 5.78 4.07 -17.94
N TRP A 122 5.53 2.91 -17.30
CA TRP A 122 6.49 2.24 -16.45
C TRP A 122 7.06 0.98 -17.12
N HIS A 123 8.36 0.77 -16.94
CA HIS A 123 9.03 -0.50 -17.15
C HIS A 123 9.17 -1.21 -15.80
N ILE A 124 8.80 -2.48 -15.75
CA ILE A 124 8.95 -3.30 -14.54
C ILE A 124 10.37 -3.88 -14.55
N ASP A 125 11.17 -3.46 -13.58
CA ASP A 125 12.53 -3.97 -13.40
C ASP A 125 12.56 -5.26 -12.59
N GLU A 126 11.71 -5.31 -11.53
CA GLU A 126 11.55 -6.49 -10.66
C GLU A 126 10.10 -6.62 -10.20
N GLN A 127 9.66 -7.85 -10.03
CA GLN A 127 8.41 -8.22 -9.35
C GLN A 127 8.73 -9.36 -8.39
N ILE A 128 8.38 -9.18 -7.13
CA ILE A 128 8.68 -10.13 -6.05
C ILE A 128 7.39 -10.47 -5.34
N ASP A 129 7.04 -11.77 -5.32
CA ASP A 129 5.90 -12.27 -4.54
C ASP A 129 6.22 -12.17 -3.04
N LEU A 130 5.43 -11.41 -2.29
CA LEU A 130 5.51 -11.23 -0.85
C LEU A 130 4.30 -11.84 -0.14
N SER A 131 3.60 -12.79 -0.75
CA SER A 131 2.37 -13.37 -0.20
C SER A 131 2.65 -14.17 1.08
N GLU A 132 3.78 -14.88 1.17
CA GLU A 132 4.19 -15.58 2.39
C GLU A 132 4.50 -14.61 3.54
N ASP A 133 5.26 -13.52 3.26
CA ASP A 133 5.55 -12.47 4.24
C ASP A 133 4.27 -11.76 4.71
N TYR A 134 3.30 -11.58 3.80
CA TYR A 134 2.01 -11.00 4.12
C TYR A 134 1.17 -11.90 5.00
N GLN A 135 1.16 -13.20 4.72
CA GLN A 135 0.53 -14.23 5.55
C GLN A 135 1.08 -14.22 6.97
N GLU A 136 2.41 -14.21 7.10
CA GLU A 136 3.07 -14.15 8.41
C GLU A 136 2.75 -12.85 9.16
N THR A 137 2.74 -11.72 8.46
CA THR A 137 2.33 -10.43 9.03
C THR A 137 0.90 -10.49 9.58
N CYS A 138 -0.03 -11.14 8.87
CA CYS A 138 -1.41 -11.32 9.35
C CYS A 138 -1.47 -12.22 10.60
N ARG A 139 -0.69 -13.29 10.67
CA ARG A 139 -0.59 -14.16 11.86
C ARG A 139 -0.09 -13.39 13.07
N LEU A 140 1.01 -12.67 12.91
CA LEU A 140 1.58 -11.84 13.98
C LEU A 140 0.61 -10.75 14.45
N GLN A 141 -0.18 -10.17 13.54
CA GLN A 141 -1.20 -9.19 13.91
C GLN A 141 -2.34 -9.82 14.72
N ILE A 142 -2.78 -11.03 14.35
CA ILE A 142 -3.80 -11.78 15.11
C ILE A 142 -3.28 -12.10 16.51
N GLU A 143 -2.05 -12.58 16.62
CA GLU A 143 -1.42 -12.90 17.92
C GLU A 143 -1.28 -11.65 18.79
N ALA A 144 -0.86 -10.52 18.21
CA ALA A 144 -0.74 -9.26 18.93
C ALA A 144 -2.10 -8.73 19.40
N ASP A 145 -3.14 -8.78 18.57
CA ASP A 145 -4.49 -8.36 18.93
C ASP A 145 -5.08 -9.28 20.03
N ASP A 146 -4.81 -10.60 19.99
CA ASP A 146 -5.24 -11.53 21.04
C ASP A 146 -4.48 -11.28 22.36
N LEU A 147 -3.17 -11.05 22.31
CA LEU A 147 -2.34 -10.76 23.49
C LEU A 147 -2.76 -9.45 24.17
N HIS A 148 -3.08 -8.42 23.41
CA HIS A 148 -3.43 -7.07 23.90
C HIS A 148 -4.94 -6.81 23.85
N ARG A 149 -5.77 -7.84 23.85
CA ARG A 149 -7.23 -7.75 23.65
C ARG A 149 -7.92 -6.78 24.61
N GLU A 150 -7.59 -6.83 25.89
CA GLU A 150 -8.21 -5.95 26.88
C GLU A 150 -7.83 -4.48 26.66
N GLU A 151 -6.59 -4.22 26.27
CA GLU A 151 -6.11 -2.87 25.95
C GLU A 151 -6.77 -2.35 24.68
N LEU A 152 -6.88 -3.20 23.66
CA LEU A 152 -7.57 -2.89 22.41
C LEU A 152 -9.05 -2.55 22.66
N ILE A 153 -9.75 -3.35 23.47
CA ILE A 153 -11.15 -3.08 23.85
C ILE A 153 -11.28 -1.74 24.59
N LYS A 154 -10.37 -1.42 25.50
CA LYS A 154 -10.38 -0.12 26.19
C LYS A 154 -10.15 1.05 25.24
N LEU A 155 -9.36 0.86 24.19
CA LEU A 155 -8.99 1.91 23.25
C LEU A 155 -10.10 2.20 22.22
N VAL A 156 -10.68 1.15 21.60
CA VAL A 156 -11.60 1.30 20.47
C VAL A 156 -13.03 0.82 20.78
N GLY A 157 -13.28 0.21 21.92
CA GLY A 157 -14.54 -0.41 22.30
C GLY A 157 -14.65 -1.86 21.86
N GLU A 158 -15.48 -2.65 22.58
CA GLU A 158 -15.56 -4.11 22.41
C GLU A 158 -15.96 -4.52 20.99
N LYS A 159 -17.00 -3.90 20.44
CA LYS A 159 -17.47 -4.23 19.09
C LYS A 159 -16.39 -4.02 18.04
N GLN A 160 -15.74 -2.87 18.04
CA GLN A 160 -14.70 -2.55 17.05
C GLN A 160 -13.47 -3.46 17.20
N ALA A 161 -13.09 -3.81 18.44
CA ALA A 161 -12.01 -4.75 18.71
C ALA A 161 -12.31 -6.14 18.13
N LEU A 162 -13.53 -6.67 18.38
CA LEU A 162 -13.94 -7.96 17.87
C LEU A 162 -14.07 -7.99 16.34
N ASP A 163 -14.65 -6.94 15.73
CA ASP A 163 -14.75 -6.80 14.28
C ASP A 163 -13.34 -6.78 13.64
N ARG A 164 -12.39 -6.04 14.21
CA ARG A 164 -11.00 -6.00 13.77
C ARG A 164 -10.35 -7.39 13.81
N MET A 165 -10.46 -8.09 14.94
CA MET A 165 -9.88 -9.43 15.11
C MET A 165 -10.50 -10.45 14.15
N SER A 166 -11.81 -10.37 13.92
CA SER A 166 -12.51 -11.20 12.93
C SER A 166 -12.02 -10.92 11.51
N ASN A 167 -11.86 -9.63 11.15
CA ASN A 167 -11.39 -9.21 9.84
C ASN A 167 -9.97 -9.72 9.53
N TRP A 168 -9.06 -9.72 10.52
CA TRP A 168 -7.71 -10.27 10.32
C TRP A 168 -7.75 -11.78 10.07
N LYS A 169 -8.61 -12.53 10.77
CA LYS A 169 -8.77 -13.98 10.56
C LYS A 169 -9.31 -14.30 9.17
N SER A 170 -10.39 -13.63 8.76
CA SER A 170 -10.95 -13.80 7.42
C SER A 170 -9.99 -13.40 6.29
N LYS A 171 -9.16 -12.38 6.52
CA LYS A 171 -8.10 -12.00 5.60
C LYS A 171 -7.02 -13.08 5.50
N LEU A 172 -6.59 -13.64 6.62
CA LEU A 172 -5.61 -14.73 6.63
C LEU A 172 -6.11 -15.96 5.84
N GLU A 173 -7.38 -16.33 6.01
CA GLU A 173 -7.99 -17.44 5.27
C GLU A 173 -7.89 -17.29 3.76
N VAL A 174 -8.23 -16.11 3.22
CA VAL A 174 -8.17 -15.89 1.75
C VAL A 174 -6.74 -15.79 1.22
N ILE A 175 -5.76 -15.43 2.06
CA ILE A 175 -4.34 -15.46 1.70
C ILE A 175 -3.84 -16.92 1.69
N GLU A 176 -4.17 -17.72 2.72
CA GLU A 176 -3.79 -19.13 2.81
C GLU A 176 -4.39 -19.98 1.69
N GLU A 177 -5.57 -19.60 1.19
CA GLU A 177 -6.19 -20.22 0.01
C GLU A 177 -5.68 -19.64 -1.32
N GLU A 178 -4.67 -18.78 -1.31
CA GLU A 178 -4.09 -18.12 -2.48
C GLU A 178 -5.11 -17.31 -3.33
N LEU A 179 -6.22 -16.87 -2.71
CA LEU A 179 -7.21 -16.03 -3.39
C LEU A 179 -6.76 -14.58 -3.51
N VAL A 180 -5.84 -14.17 -2.65
CA VAL A 180 -5.27 -12.82 -2.59
C VAL A 180 -3.75 -12.95 -2.51
N LYS A 181 -3.06 -12.12 -3.26
CA LYS A 181 -1.60 -12.05 -3.32
C LYS A 181 -1.11 -10.66 -2.95
N ARG A 182 0.16 -10.56 -2.61
CA ARG A 182 0.86 -9.31 -2.40
C ARG A 182 2.20 -9.32 -3.09
N ASP A 183 2.44 -8.36 -3.98
CA ASP A 183 3.71 -8.22 -4.69
C ASP A 183 4.40 -6.90 -4.35
N LEU A 184 5.72 -6.93 -4.44
CA LEU A 184 6.57 -5.75 -4.57
C LEU A 184 6.92 -5.57 -6.04
N PHE A 185 6.66 -4.38 -6.56
CA PHE A 185 7.12 -3.94 -7.87
C PHE A 185 8.25 -2.91 -7.71
N VAL A 186 9.32 -3.09 -8.48
CA VAL A 186 10.34 -2.07 -8.70
C VAL A 186 10.27 -1.67 -10.16
N CYS A 187 10.08 -0.37 -10.40
CA CYS A 187 9.80 0.15 -11.73
C CYS A 187 10.70 1.34 -12.06
N SER A 188 11.02 1.48 -13.34
CA SER A 188 11.67 2.67 -13.90
C SER A 188 10.80 3.31 -14.98
N PRO A 189 10.94 4.62 -15.23
CA PRO A 189 10.30 5.29 -16.35
C PRO A 189 10.64 4.59 -17.68
N SER A 190 9.62 4.22 -18.46
CA SER A 190 9.86 3.70 -19.81
C SER A 190 10.59 4.75 -20.66
N THR A 191 11.61 4.32 -21.38
CA THR A 191 12.17 5.11 -22.48
C THR A 191 11.22 5.03 -23.67
N LEU A 192 10.71 6.16 -24.13
CA LEU A 192 9.97 6.27 -25.39
C LEU A 192 10.82 5.86 -26.58
#